data_8f144aa4b315c151aee8f7dc33749e45
#
_entry.id   8f144aa4b315c151aee8f7dc33749e45
#
_cell.length_a   1.000
_cell.length_b   1.000
_cell.length_c   1.000
_cell.angle_alpha   90.00
_cell.angle_beta   90.00
_cell.angle_gamma   90.00
#
_symmetry.space_group_name_H-M   'P 1'
#
loop_
_entity.id
_entity.type
_entity.pdbx_description
1 polymer ?
#
loop_
_entity_poly.entity_id
_entity_poly.type
_entity_poly.pdbx_seq_one_letter_code
_entity_poly.pdbx_strand_id
1 'polypeptide(L)' 'MSPDDMKGYAGKKVRIVIFGGQFTYPGEVLGNGHVCVRTRASQFDVPPDLIQACTEVK' A
#
# COMPACT_ATOMS: atom_id res chain seq x y z
N MET A 1 6.88 5.91 2.55
CA MET A 1 6.00 7.10 2.54
C MET A 1 5.53 7.37 3.94
N SER A 2 5.22 8.61 4.27
CA SER A 2 4.73 8.93 5.60
C SER A 2 3.29 8.44 5.80
N PRO A 3 2.88 8.20 7.06
CA PRO A 3 1.49 7.83 7.33
C PRO A 3 0.47 8.86 6.82
N ASP A 4 0.81 10.14 6.90
CA ASP A 4 -0.09 11.20 6.45
C ASP A 4 -0.29 11.16 4.93
N ASP A 5 0.78 10.87 4.17
CA ASP A 5 0.67 10.70 2.72
C ASP A 5 -0.24 9.52 2.38
N MET A 6 -0.11 8.43 3.12
CA MET A 6 -0.92 7.25 2.87
C MET A 6 -2.39 7.46 3.26
N LYS A 7 -2.65 8.23 4.29
CA LYS A 7 -4.02 8.54 4.70
C LYS A 7 -4.80 9.27 3.62
N GLY A 8 -4.11 10.02 2.77
CA GLY A 8 -4.74 10.67 1.62
C GLY A 8 -5.32 9.71 0.61
N TYR A 9 -4.87 8.45 0.62
CA TYR A 9 -5.37 7.40 -0.26
C TYR A 9 -6.40 6.49 0.42
N ALA A 10 -6.79 6.78 1.66
CA ALA A 10 -7.68 5.90 2.43
C ALA A 10 -8.94 5.55 1.66
N GLY A 11 -9.27 4.25 1.62
CA GLY A 11 -10.42 3.73 0.89
C GLY A 11 -10.20 3.55 -0.61
N LYS A 12 -9.01 3.89 -1.11
CA LYS A 12 -8.71 3.78 -2.55
C LYS A 12 -7.87 2.55 -2.82
N LYS A 13 -8.03 2.01 -4.03
CA LYS A 13 -7.17 0.93 -4.51
C LYS A 13 -5.91 1.53 -5.11
N VAL A 14 -4.77 0.99 -4.73
CA VAL A 14 -3.46 1.51 -5.14
C VAL A 14 -2.52 0.37 -5.50
N ARG A 15 -1.43 0.74 -6.19
CA ARG A 15 -0.28 -0.15 -6.39
C ARG A 15 0.87 0.43 -5.59
N ILE A 16 1.54 -0.41 -4.83
CA ILE A 16 2.65 0.02 -3.99
C ILE A 16 3.92 -0.70 -4.37
N VAL A 17 5.04 0.00 -4.18
CA VAL A 17 6.39 -0.57 -4.28
C VAL A 17 6.99 -0.53 -2.88
N ILE A 18 7.46 -1.67 -2.40
CA ILE A 18 8.07 -1.79 -1.08
C ILE A 18 9.57 -1.53 -1.20
N PHE A 19 10.16 -0.86 -0.20
CA PHE A 19 11.59 -0.59 -0.18
C PHE A 19 12.40 -1.87 -0.32
N GLY A 20 13.40 -1.84 -1.19
CA GLY A 20 14.23 -2.99 -1.47
C GLY A 20 13.57 -4.04 -2.37
N GLY A 21 12.30 -3.86 -2.71
CA GLY A 21 11.57 -4.77 -3.57
C GLY A 21 11.60 -4.32 -5.03
N GLN A 22 11.47 -5.29 -5.92
CA GLN A 22 11.38 -5.03 -7.36
C GLN A 22 9.96 -5.27 -7.87
N PHE A 23 9.04 -5.57 -6.95
CA PHE A 23 7.69 -5.95 -7.30
C PHE A 23 6.69 -4.88 -6.89
N THR A 24 5.64 -4.75 -7.70
CA THR A 24 4.50 -3.90 -7.40
C THR A 24 3.38 -4.78 -6.84
N TYR A 25 2.80 -4.35 -5.74
CA TYR A 25 1.71 -5.08 -5.10
C TYR A 25 0.43 -4.28 -5.17
N PRO A 26 -0.67 -4.88 -5.65
CA PRO A 26 -1.98 -4.22 -5.57
C PRO A 26 -2.52 -4.31 -4.15
N GLY A 27 -3.16 -3.25 -3.69
CA GLY A 27 -3.72 -3.23 -2.36
C GLY A 27 -4.75 -2.14 -2.19
N GLU A 28 -5.36 -2.11 -1.00
CA GLU A 28 -6.32 -1.08 -0.62
C GLU A 28 -5.80 -0.36 0.62
N VAL A 29 -5.87 0.95 0.59
CA VAL A 29 -5.39 1.76 1.71
C VAL A 29 -6.44 1.80 2.81
N LEU A 30 -6.03 1.44 4.02
CA LEU A 30 -6.88 1.46 5.21
C LEU A 30 -6.91 2.86 5.83
N GLY A 31 -7.87 3.09 6.72
CA GLY A 31 -8.03 4.39 7.36
C GLY A 31 -6.84 4.82 8.22
N ASN A 32 -6.00 3.88 8.65
CA ASN A 32 -4.80 4.17 9.43
C ASN A 32 -3.55 4.41 8.58
N GLY A 33 -3.68 4.41 7.26
CA GLY A 33 -2.56 4.62 6.35
C GLY A 33 -1.83 3.35 5.94
N HIS A 34 -2.17 2.20 6.53
CA HIS A 34 -1.62 0.92 6.11
C HIS A 34 -2.28 0.46 4.81
N VAL A 35 -1.58 -0.38 4.06
CA VAL A 35 -2.12 -0.95 2.84
C VAL A 35 -2.37 -2.44 3.04
N CYS A 36 -3.59 -2.87 2.79
CA CYS A 36 -3.95 -4.29 2.83
C CYS A 36 -3.66 -4.89 1.47
N VAL A 37 -2.63 -5.75 1.40
CA VAL A 37 -2.26 -6.45 0.18
C VAL A 37 -2.85 -7.84 0.23
N ARG A 38 -3.59 -8.20 -0.82
CA ARG A 38 -4.21 -9.51 -0.92
C ARG A 38 -3.66 -10.24 -2.13
N THR A 39 -3.08 -11.41 -1.89
CA THR A 39 -2.60 -12.29 -2.96
C THR A 39 -3.40 -13.58 -2.94
N ARG A 40 -3.14 -14.48 -3.92
CA ARG A 40 -3.80 -15.78 -3.96
C ARG A 40 -3.45 -16.65 -2.76
N ALA A 41 -2.23 -16.47 -2.23
CA ALA A 41 -1.72 -17.33 -1.16
C ALA A 41 -1.94 -16.74 0.22
N SER A 42 -2.04 -15.41 0.33
CA SER A 42 -2.08 -14.77 1.63
C SER A 42 -2.63 -13.35 1.56
N GLN A 43 -2.84 -12.78 2.75
CA GLN A 43 -3.24 -11.39 2.91
C GLN A 43 -2.36 -10.83 4.02
N PHE A 44 -1.83 -9.64 3.81
CA PHE A 44 -1.00 -8.99 4.83
C PHE A 44 -1.12 -7.47 4.73
N ASP A 45 -0.82 -6.80 5.84
CA ASP A 45 -0.82 -5.35 5.92
C ASP A 45 0.61 -4.83 5.77
N VAL A 46 0.76 -3.76 4.98
CA VAL A 46 2.05 -3.11 4.80
C VAL A 46 1.99 -1.75 5.47
N PRO A 47 2.84 -1.48 6.45
CA PRO A 47 2.89 -0.16 7.08
C PRO A 47 3.47 0.87 6.09
N PRO A 48 3.10 2.16 6.23
CA PRO A 48 3.57 3.18 5.31
C PRO A 48 5.09 3.33 5.28
N ASP A 49 5.76 3.00 6.37
CA ASP A 49 7.23 3.10 6.44
C ASP A 49 7.93 2.20 5.43
N LEU A 50 7.30 1.09 5.05
CA LEU A 50 7.87 0.15 4.09
C LEU A 50 7.52 0.49 2.65
N ILE A 51 6.69 1.48 2.41
CA ILE A 51 6.23 1.84 1.08
C ILE A 51 7.16 2.87 0.49
N GLN A 52 7.79 2.52 -0.63
CA GLN A 52 8.67 3.41 -1.39
C GLN A 52 7.86 4.32 -2.30
N ALA A 53 6.84 3.78 -2.94
CA ALA A 53 6.01 4.53 -3.88
C ALA A 53 4.58 3.98 -3.87
N CYS A 54 3.62 4.83 -4.14
CA CYS A 54 2.21 4.47 -4.18
C CYS A 54 1.55 5.19 -5.35
N THR A 55 0.79 4.44 -6.15
CA THR A 55 0.06 4.98 -7.29
C THR A 55 -1.39 4.54 -7.22
N GLU A 56 -2.31 5.47 -7.34
CA GLU A 56 -3.73 5.14 -7.33
C GLU A 56 -4.09 4.37 -8.60
N VAL A 57 -4.87 3.30 -8.44
CA VAL A 57 -5.38 2.49 -9.53
C VAL A 57 -6.81 2.92 -9.84
N LYS A 58 -7.03 3.27 -11.06
CA LYS A 58 -8.38 3.65 -11.51
C LYS A 58 -9.15 2.44 -12.01
#